data_27c98542120bd2fbe7e19405220936d0
#
_entry.id   27c98542120bd2fbe7e19405220936d0
#
_cell.length_a   1.000
_cell.length_b   1.000
_cell.length_c   1.000
_cell.angle_alpha   90.00
_cell.angle_beta   90.00
_cell.angle_gamma   90.00
#
_symmetry.space_group_name_H-M   'P 1'
#
loop_
_entity.id
_entity.type
_entity.pdbx_description
1 polymer ?
#
loop_
_entity_poly.entity_id
_entity_poly.type
_entity_poly.pdbx_seq_one_letter_code
_entity_poly.pdbx_strand_id
1 'polypeptide(L)'
;VVKYNSNNNNYEWEIDFRHKVSGLSRVENYVFVTTYSNWGKSFSHIVDFQKGIKLWEIEDIFYSIHIVGQTLIFYNKKKFFVGVNINSGEEIFRIKSPFRWSSSKAILLKSNYYIYNSKKAYILNLKNGSLSESRLPKKIDPKLVSLVLDEFQININNLPSAGGDIGAIYAGDGAVDGGSGGSGDGGGGGGDG
;
A
#
# COMPACT_ATOMS: atom_id res chain seq x y z
N VAL A 1 6.78 15.99 -7.67
CA VAL A 1 7.66 14.93 -7.10
C VAL A 1 9.01 15.04 -7.76
N VAL A 2 10.04 15.05 -6.95
CA VAL A 2 11.43 15.18 -7.43
C VAL A 2 12.27 14.01 -6.92
N LYS A 3 13.25 13.59 -7.71
CA LYS A 3 14.35 12.74 -7.26
C LYS A 3 15.56 13.61 -7.02
N TYR A 4 15.98 13.65 -5.77
CA TYR A 4 17.12 14.44 -5.34
C TYR A 4 18.35 13.56 -5.13
N ASN A 5 19.48 13.99 -5.68
CA ASN A 5 20.77 13.35 -5.45
C ASN A 5 21.56 14.14 -4.41
N SER A 6 21.71 13.57 -3.23
CA SER A 6 22.41 14.20 -2.10
C SER A 6 23.90 14.35 -2.28
N ASN A 7 24.53 13.59 -3.19
CA ASN A 7 25.97 13.64 -3.43
C ASN A 7 26.41 14.87 -4.21
N ASN A 8 25.56 15.32 -5.11
CA ASN A 8 25.84 16.48 -5.97
C ASN A 8 24.86 17.65 -5.78
N ASN A 9 23.93 17.54 -4.84
CA ASN A 9 22.90 18.52 -4.51
C ASN A 9 22.02 18.95 -5.70
N ASN A 10 21.77 18.04 -6.64
CA ASN A 10 20.96 18.32 -7.81
C ASN A 10 19.71 17.45 -7.88
N TYR A 11 18.68 17.93 -8.57
CA TYR A 11 17.57 17.12 -9.00
C TYR A 11 17.98 16.26 -10.19
N GLU A 12 17.76 14.96 -10.11
CA GLU A 12 17.95 14.05 -11.25
C GLU A 12 16.78 14.10 -12.21
N TRP A 13 15.56 14.24 -11.64
CA TRP A 13 14.34 14.47 -12.38
C TRP A 13 13.27 15.10 -11.51
N GLU A 14 12.30 15.73 -12.17
CA GLU A 14 11.11 16.30 -11.57
C GLU A 14 9.88 15.94 -12.39
N ILE A 15 8.79 15.57 -11.71
CA ILE A 15 7.49 15.30 -12.32
C ILE A 15 6.45 16.15 -11.61
N ASP A 16 5.76 16.96 -12.38
CA ASP A 16 4.56 17.67 -11.92
C ASP A 16 3.31 16.81 -12.16
N PHE A 17 2.48 16.68 -11.12
CA PHE A 17 1.22 15.97 -11.18
C PHE A 17 0.08 16.98 -11.22
N ARG A 18 -0.84 16.80 -12.16
CA ARG A 18 -2.02 17.68 -12.33
C ARG A 18 -2.82 17.91 -11.04
N HIS A 19 -2.71 16.99 -10.08
CA HIS A 19 -3.46 16.96 -8.84
C HIS A 19 -2.54 16.92 -7.63
N LYS A 20 -3.08 17.31 -6.46
CA LYS A 20 -2.32 17.31 -5.21
C LYS A 20 -1.85 15.90 -4.87
N VAL A 21 -0.54 15.74 -4.66
CA VAL A 21 0.05 14.49 -4.17
C VAL A 21 -0.33 14.26 -2.71
N SER A 22 -0.85 13.09 -2.41
CA SER A 22 -1.27 12.67 -1.07
C SER A 22 -0.63 11.38 -0.59
N GLY A 23 0.01 10.64 -1.50
CA GLY A 23 0.69 9.39 -1.21
C GLY A 23 1.93 9.23 -2.06
N LEU A 24 3.02 8.75 -1.45
CA LEU A 24 4.27 8.44 -2.13
C LEU A 24 4.91 7.22 -1.48
N SER A 25 5.25 6.22 -2.30
CA SER A 25 6.00 5.06 -1.85
C SER A 25 6.93 4.58 -2.96
N ARG A 26 8.08 4.04 -2.60
CA ARG A 26 9.02 3.47 -3.57
C ARG A 26 9.27 2.01 -3.26
N VAL A 27 9.26 1.20 -4.31
CA VAL A 27 9.66 -0.20 -4.26
C VAL A 27 10.55 -0.47 -5.47
N GLU A 28 11.80 -0.81 -5.21
CA GLU A 28 12.81 -1.03 -6.27
C GLU A 28 12.86 0.14 -7.27
N ASN A 29 12.54 -0.13 -8.54
CA ASN A 29 12.53 0.89 -9.61
C ASN A 29 11.16 1.55 -9.82
N TYR A 30 10.16 1.27 -8.99
CA TYR A 30 8.83 1.84 -9.13
C TYR A 30 8.52 2.84 -8.03
N VAL A 31 7.98 3.99 -8.41
CA VAL A 31 7.42 4.97 -7.47
C VAL A 31 5.91 4.99 -7.67
N PHE A 32 5.20 4.74 -6.59
CA PHE A 32 3.75 4.80 -6.50
C PHE A 32 3.37 6.17 -5.99
N VAL A 33 2.58 6.90 -6.75
CA VAL A 33 2.13 8.24 -6.39
C VAL A 33 0.61 8.26 -6.38
N THR A 34 0.03 8.67 -5.26
CA THR A 34 -1.42 8.90 -5.16
C THR A 34 -1.70 10.39 -5.20
N THR A 35 -2.67 10.79 -6.01
CA THR A 35 -3.09 12.19 -6.12
C THR A 35 -4.60 12.32 -5.96
N TYR A 36 -5.05 13.51 -5.51
CA TYR A 36 -6.46 13.86 -5.39
C TYR A 36 -6.77 15.12 -6.19
N SER A 37 -7.85 15.05 -6.97
CA SER A 37 -8.42 16.22 -7.60
C SER A 37 -9.27 17.00 -6.62
N ASN A 38 -9.47 18.28 -6.91
CA ASN A 38 -10.39 19.16 -6.12
C ASN A 38 -11.87 18.68 -6.14
N TRP A 39 -12.21 17.79 -7.06
CA TRP A 39 -13.55 17.19 -7.21
C TRP A 39 -13.68 15.83 -6.53
N GLY A 40 -12.76 15.46 -5.65
CA GLY A 40 -12.81 14.24 -4.88
C GLY A 40 -12.41 12.97 -5.64
N LYS A 41 -11.91 13.09 -6.88
CA LYS A 41 -11.35 11.94 -7.62
C LYS A 41 -9.94 11.64 -7.14
N SER A 42 -9.62 10.36 -7.10
CA SER A 42 -8.31 9.86 -6.70
C SER A 42 -7.67 9.13 -7.86
N PHE A 43 -6.36 9.30 -8.01
CA PHE A 43 -5.58 8.66 -9.05
C PHE A 43 -4.35 8.01 -8.43
N SER A 44 -3.99 6.86 -8.93
CA SER A 44 -2.72 6.20 -8.65
C SER A 44 -1.86 6.21 -9.91
N HIS A 45 -0.61 6.60 -9.75
CA HIS A 45 0.37 6.71 -10.82
C HIS A 45 1.55 5.80 -10.52
N ILE A 46 2.10 5.17 -11.54
CA ILE A 46 3.35 4.43 -11.46
C ILE A 46 4.41 5.20 -12.24
N VAL A 47 5.54 5.42 -11.60
CA VAL A 47 6.68 6.15 -12.15
C VAL A 47 7.91 5.26 -12.14
N ASP A 48 8.69 5.27 -13.22
CA ASP A 48 10.02 4.67 -13.25
C ASP A 48 10.99 5.55 -12.45
N PHE A 49 11.54 5.01 -11.36
CA PHE A 49 12.40 5.75 -10.46
C PHE A 49 13.73 6.17 -11.10
N GLN A 50 14.28 5.37 -12.00
CA GLN A 50 15.57 5.70 -12.63
C GLN A 50 15.40 6.78 -13.71
N LYS A 51 14.35 6.66 -14.51
CA LYS A 51 14.13 7.55 -15.65
C LYS A 51 13.32 8.80 -15.33
N GLY A 52 12.55 8.81 -14.23
CA GLY A 52 11.65 9.90 -13.90
C GLY A 52 10.51 10.05 -14.91
N ILE A 53 10.00 8.95 -15.45
CA ILE A 53 8.88 8.97 -16.40
C ILE A 53 7.66 8.29 -15.78
N LYS A 54 6.49 8.90 -15.97
CA LYS A 54 5.22 8.27 -15.62
C LYS A 54 4.93 7.14 -16.62
N LEU A 55 4.84 5.91 -16.11
CA LEU A 55 4.56 4.73 -16.92
C LEU A 55 3.08 4.68 -17.30
N TRP A 56 2.20 4.79 -16.32
CA TRP A 56 0.75 4.81 -16.50
C TRP A 56 0.04 5.38 -15.25
N GLU A 57 -1.26 5.60 -15.38
CA GLU A 57 -2.12 6.05 -14.28
C GLU A 57 -3.49 5.40 -14.34
N ILE A 58 -4.19 5.35 -13.20
CA ILE A 58 -5.55 4.84 -13.08
C ILE A 58 -6.37 5.73 -12.13
N GLU A 59 -7.65 5.98 -12.47
CA GLU A 59 -8.60 6.67 -11.59
C GLU A 59 -9.11 5.70 -10.50
N ASP A 60 -8.23 5.33 -9.58
CA ASP A 60 -8.52 4.51 -8.39
C ASP A 60 -7.41 4.68 -7.35
N ILE A 61 -7.64 4.18 -6.13
CA ILE A 61 -6.62 4.07 -5.08
C ILE A 61 -6.32 2.61 -4.83
N PHE A 62 -5.04 2.29 -4.75
CA PHE A 62 -4.58 0.99 -4.32
C PHE A 62 -4.65 0.87 -2.79
N TYR A 63 -5.46 -0.03 -2.26
CA TYR A 63 -5.52 -0.27 -0.81
C TYR A 63 -4.49 -1.28 -0.31
N SER A 64 -4.19 -2.27 -1.14
CA SER A 64 -3.19 -3.29 -0.84
C SER A 64 -2.54 -3.67 -2.15
N ILE A 65 -1.22 -3.69 -2.18
CA ILE A 65 -0.45 -3.98 -3.37
C ILE A 65 0.46 -5.16 -3.12
N HIS A 66 0.53 -6.06 -4.09
CA HIS A 66 1.56 -7.08 -4.21
C HIS A 66 2.22 -6.97 -5.57
N ILE A 67 3.53 -7.10 -5.62
CA ILE A 67 4.26 -7.23 -6.88
C ILE A 67 4.79 -8.65 -6.99
N VAL A 68 4.33 -9.37 -8.00
CA VAL A 68 4.74 -10.76 -8.24
C VAL A 68 5.27 -10.86 -9.67
N GLY A 69 6.59 -10.86 -9.81
CA GLY A 69 7.24 -10.74 -11.11
C GLY A 69 6.88 -9.41 -11.78
N GLN A 70 6.28 -9.47 -12.96
CA GLN A 70 5.81 -8.27 -13.67
C GLN A 70 4.33 -7.95 -13.43
N THR A 71 3.67 -8.65 -12.52
CA THR A 71 2.27 -8.43 -12.19
C THR A 71 2.13 -7.61 -10.93
N LEU A 72 1.53 -6.44 -11.04
CA LEU A 72 1.04 -5.65 -9.93
C LEU A 72 -0.39 -6.09 -9.62
N ILE A 73 -0.63 -6.54 -8.39
CA ILE A 73 -1.95 -6.95 -7.91
C ILE A 73 -2.39 -5.93 -6.87
N PHE A 74 -3.57 -5.37 -7.03
CA PHE A 74 -4.13 -4.44 -6.05
C PHE A 74 -5.61 -4.73 -5.77
N TYR A 75 -6.02 -4.33 -4.58
CA TYR A 75 -7.41 -4.34 -4.17
C TYR A 75 -7.96 -2.91 -4.20
N ASN A 76 -9.15 -2.70 -4.73
CA ASN A 76 -9.72 -1.37 -4.92
C ASN A 76 -11.00 -1.12 -4.10
N LYS A 77 -11.48 0.14 -4.11
CA LYS A 77 -12.70 0.57 -3.40
C LYS A 77 -13.95 -0.23 -3.79
N LYS A 78 -14.02 -0.69 -5.04
CA LYS A 78 -15.15 -1.46 -5.56
C LYS A 78 -15.09 -2.94 -5.19
N LYS A 79 -14.13 -3.32 -4.34
CA LYS A 79 -13.87 -4.70 -3.88
C LYS A 79 -13.48 -5.66 -5.00
N PHE A 80 -12.67 -5.18 -5.96
CA PHE A 80 -12.04 -6.01 -6.96
C PHE A 80 -10.57 -6.24 -6.63
N PHE A 81 -10.09 -7.43 -6.87
CA PHE A 81 -8.68 -7.72 -7.07
C PHE A 81 -8.39 -7.56 -8.55
N VAL A 82 -7.43 -6.72 -8.85
CA VAL A 82 -7.03 -6.39 -10.22
C VAL A 82 -5.56 -6.70 -10.36
N GLY A 83 -5.20 -7.47 -11.36
CA GLY A 83 -3.83 -7.72 -11.77
C GLY A 83 -3.54 -6.97 -13.06
N VAL A 84 -2.47 -6.21 -13.07
CA VAL A 84 -2.01 -5.47 -14.25
C VAL A 84 -0.53 -5.73 -14.49
N ASN A 85 -0.08 -5.59 -15.73
CA ASN A 85 1.34 -5.51 -16.00
C ASN A 85 1.90 -4.21 -15.41
N ILE A 86 2.91 -4.31 -14.55
CA ILE A 86 3.44 -3.16 -13.80
C ILE A 86 4.07 -2.09 -14.71
N ASN A 87 4.57 -2.47 -15.87
CA ASN A 87 5.22 -1.54 -16.80
C ASN A 87 4.24 -0.86 -17.76
N SER A 88 3.21 -1.57 -18.23
CA SER A 88 2.26 -1.04 -19.21
C SER A 88 0.92 -0.60 -18.62
N GLY A 89 0.57 -1.07 -17.42
CA GLY A 89 -0.76 -0.87 -16.84
C GLY A 89 -1.85 -1.71 -17.49
N GLU A 90 -1.51 -2.58 -18.44
CA GLU A 90 -2.47 -3.45 -19.12
C GLU A 90 -3.08 -4.46 -18.13
N GLU A 91 -4.40 -4.55 -18.13
CA GLU A 91 -5.14 -5.44 -17.24
C GLU A 91 -4.98 -6.90 -17.67
N ILE A 92 -4.47 -7.73 -16.75
CA ILE A 92 -4.32 -9.18 -16.94
C ILE A 92 -5.59 -9.89 -16.47
N PHE A 93 -6.12 -9.46 -15.33
CA PHE A 93 -7.38 -9.97 -14.77
C PHE A 93 -8.05 -8.95 -13.87
N ARG A 94 -9.37 -9.11 -13.72
CA ARG A 94 -10.20 -8.38 -12.76
C ARG A 94 -11.22 -9.32 -12.17
N ILE A 95 -11.16 -9.54 -10.87
CA ILE A 95 -12.12 -10.40 -10.17
C ILE A 95 -12.75 -9.67 -8.99
N LYS A 96 -14.02 -9.89 -8.79
CA LYS A 96 -14.70 -9.41 -7.59
C LYS A 96 -14.27 -10.25 -6.40
N SER A 97 -14.07 -9.60 -5.24
CA SER A 97 -13.80 -10.33 -4.00
C SER A 97 -14.85 -11.43 -3.79
N PRO A 98 -14.44 -12.66 -3.46
CA PRO A 98 -15.38 -13.74 -3.14
C PRO A 98 -16.15 -13.50 -1.84
N PHE A 99 -15.79 -12.44 -1.09
CA PHE A 99 -16.39 -12.13 0.21
C PHE A 99 -17.25 -10.88 0.14
N ARG A 100 -18.56 -11.07 0.05
CA ARG A 100 -19.52 -9.96 -0.11
C ARG A 100 -19.57 -9.03 1.12
N TRP A 101 -19.55 -9.62 2.34
CA TRP A 101 -19.85 -8.91 3.58
C TRP A 101 -18.68 -8.80 4.55
N SER A 102 -17.55 -9.41 4.24
CA SER A 102 -16.35 -9.36 5.08
C SER A 102 -15.16 -8.79 4.32
N SER A 103 -14.21 -8.25 5.06
CA SER A 103 -12.94 -7.81 4.50
C SER A 103 -12.19 -8.99 3.88
N SER A 104 -11.62 -8.76 2.71
CA SER A 104 -10.71 -9.68 2.08
C SER A 104 -9.30 -9.38 2.56
N LYS A 105 -8.57 -10.43 2.91
CA LYS A 105 -7.14 -10.39 3.18
C LYS A 105 -6.44 -11.15 2.06
N ALA A 106 -5.23 -10.76 1.71
CA ALA A 106 -4.44 -11.44 0.71
C ALA A 106 -3.04 -11.74 1.26
N ILE A 107 -2.44 -12.83 0.80
CA ILE A 107 -1.07 -13.21 1.14
C ILE A 107 -0.48 -14.10 0.04
N LEU A 108 0.79 -13.88 -0.28
CA LEU A 108 1.55 -14.76 -1.16
C LEU A 108 2.35 -15.77 -0.33
N LEU A 109 2.08 -17.05 -0.51
CA LEU A 109 2.76 -18.15 0.19
C LEU A 109 3.19 -19.22 -0.80
N LYS A 110 4.48 -19.52 -0.86
CA LYS A 110 5.02 -20.59 -1.73
C LYS A 110 4.46 -20.55 -3.16
N SER A 111 4.49 -19.38 -3.78
CA SER A 111 4.00 -19.13 -5.14
C SER A 111 2.47 -19.22 -5.32
N ASN A 112 1.69 -19.42 -4.25
CA ASN A 112 0.24 -19.36 -4.28
C ASN A 112 -0.26 -18.04 -3.69
N TYR A 113 -1.08 -17.32 -4.44
CA TYR A 113 -1.72 -16.11 -3.97
C TYR A 113 -3.07 -16.45 -3.35
N TYR A 114 -3.17 -16.32 -2.03
CA TYR A 114 -4.38 -16.61 -1.28
C TYR A 114 -5.19 -15.34 -1.05
N ILE A 115 -6.50 -15.44 -1.30
CA ILE A 115 -7.50 -14.46 -0.86
C ILE A 115 -8.35 -15.15 0.20
N TYR A 116 -8.45 -14.58 1.40
CA TYR A 116 -9.11 -15.25 2.50
C TYR A 116 -9.83 -14.30 3.46
N ASN A 117 -10.72 -14.88 4.28
CA ASN A 117 -11.30 -14.26 5.46
C ASN A 117 -11.24 -15.26 6.62
N SER A 118 -11.92 -14.98 7.73
CA SER A 118 -11.96 -15.88 8.92
C SER A 118 -12.59 -17.25 8.67
N LYS A 119 -13.30 -17.46 7.54
CA LYS A 119 -14.08 -18.69 7.29
C LYS A 119 -13.60 -19.47 6.07
N LYS A 120 -13.15 -18.78 5.03
CA LYS A 120 -12.83 -19.38 3.74
C LYS A 120 -11.55 -18.81 3.15
N ALA A 121 -10.87 -19.60 2.33
CA ALA A 121 -9.73 -19.18 1.54
C ALA A 121 -9.88 -19.66 0.10
N TYR A 122 -9.32 -18.89 -0.81
CA TYR A 122 -9.26 -19.18 -2.25
C TYR A 122 -7.82 -18.95 -2.72
N ILE A 123 -7.39 -19.75 -3.68
CA ILE A 123 -6.16 -19.47 -4.44
C ILE A 123 -6.56 -18.73 -5.71
N LEU A 124 -5.90 -17.61 -5.95
CA LEU A 124 -6.05 -16.81 -7.15
C LEU A 124 -4.98 -17.23 -8.17
N ASN A 125 -5.43 -17.61 -9.35
CA ASN A 125 -4.54 -17.82 -10.48
C ASN A 125 -4.16 -16.46 -11.10
N LEU A 126 -2.89 -16.08 -10.98
CA LEU A 126 -2.40 -14.77 -11.43
C LEU A 126 -2.33 -14.61 -12.96
N LYS A 127 -2.51 -15.68 -13.73
CA LYS A 127 -2.50 -15.59 -15.20
C LYS A 127 -3.87 -15.21 -15.78
N ASN A 128 -4.95 -15.60 -15.10
CA ASN A 128 -6.31 -15.45 -15.66
C ASN A 128 -7.37 -15.01 -14.65
N GLY A 129 -6.99 -14.80 -13.39
CA GLY A 129 -7.91 -14.37 -12.34
C GLY A 129 -8.87 -15.44 -11.82
N SER A 130 -8.74 -16.71 -12.23
CA SER A 130 -9.63 -17.76 -11.72
C SER A 130 -9.38 -18.03 -10.24
N LEU A 131 -10.48 -18.31 -9.50
CA LEU A 131 -10.44 -18.66 -8.08
C LEU A 131 -10.73 -20.14 -7.89
N SER A 132 -9.92 -20.79 -7.05
CA SER A 132 -10.18 -22.14 -6.57
C SER A 132 -10.30 -22.14 -5.06
N GLU A 133 -11.34 -22.79 -4.51
CA GLU A 133 -11.51 -22.90 -3.05
C GLU A 133 -10.35 -23.72 -2.48
N SER A 134 -9.81 -23.26 -1.37
CA SER A 134 -8.61 -23.83 -0.75
C SER A 134 -8.66 -23.64 0.77
N ARG A 135 -7.63 -24.13 1.43
CA ARG A 135 -7.40 -23.89 2.85
C ARG A 135 -6.06 -23.22 3.05
N LEU A 136 -5.99 -22.31 4.00
CA LEU A 136 -4.70 -21.74 4.41
C LEU A 136 -3.81 -22.83 5.02
N PRO A 137 -2.50 -22.68 4.92
CA PRO A 137 -1.55 -23.55 5.64
C PRO A 137 -1.87 -23.57 7.14
N LYS A 138 -1.72 -24.75 7.77
CA LYS A 138 -2.09 -24.99 9.19
C LYS A 138 -1.50 -24.00 10.20
N LYS A 139 -0.39 -23.36 9.86
CA LYS A 139 0.28 -22.37 10.72
C LYS A 139 -0.39 -20.99 10.74
N ILE A 140 -1.33 -20.73 9.83
CA ILE A 140 -2.04 -19.45 9.74
C ILE A 140 -3.48 -19.66 10.17
N ASP A 141 -3.81 -19.20 11.39
CA ASP A 141 -5.20 -19.15 11.83
C ASP A 141 -5.82 -17.82 11.37
N PRO A 142 -6.74 -17.85 10.41
CA PRO A 142 -7.36 -16.63 9.87
C PRO A 142 -8.25 -15.90 10.88
N LYS A 143 -8.62 -16.54 12.00
CA LYS A 143 -9.41 -15.92 13.06
C LYS A 143 -8.55 -15.08 14.00
N LEU A 144 -7.33 -15.55 14.29
CA LEU A 144 -6.39 -14.87 15.18
C LEU A 144 -5.58 -13.79 14.47
N VAL A 145 -5.37 -13.92 13.16
CA VAL A 145 -4.55 -12.99 12.39
C VAL A 145 -5.41 -11.84 11.88
N SER A 146 -5.26 -10.67 12.47
CA SER A 146 -5.95 -9.45 12.05
C SER A 146 -5.31 -8.83 10.79
N LEU A 147 -3.99 -8.88 10.69
CA LEU A 147 -3.20 -8.39 9.57
C LEU A 147 -2.09 -9.39 9.24
N VAL A 148 -1.90 -9.68 7.97
CA VAL A 148 -0.76 -10.47 7.48
C VAL A 148 0.06 -9.60 6.57
N LEU A 149 1.35 -9.55 6.85
CA LEU A 149 2.35 -8.97 5.97
C LEU A 149 3.18 -10.09 5.38
N ASP A 150 3.46 -10.00 4.11
CA ASP A 150 4.46 -10.80 3.43
C ASP A 150 5.50 -9.89 2.75
N GLU A 151 6.60 -10.46 2.31
CA GLU A 151 7.72 -9.72 1.70
C GLU A 151 7.37 -9.02 0.38
N PHE A 152 6.22 -9.34 -0.22
CA PHE A 152 5.75 -8.80 -1.49
C PHE A 152 4.66 -7.74 -1.31
N GLN A 153 4.16 -7.58 -0.08
CA GLN A 153 3.08 -6.64 0.19
C GLN A 153 3.62 -5.24 0.47
N ILE A 154 3.05 -4.27 -0.24
CA ILE A 154 3.42 -2.88 -0.15
C ILE A 154 2.22 -2.08 0.35
N ASN A 155 2.42 -1.30 1.39
CA ASN A 155 1.42 -0.38 1.88
C ASN A 155 1.77 1.05 1.46
N ILE A 156 1.05 1.58 0.48
CA ILE A 156 1.30 2.92 -0.08
C ILE A 156 0.42 4.03 0.52
N ASN A 157 -0.54 3.69 1.37
CA ASN A 157 -1.51 4.65 1.89
C ASN A 157 -1.09 5.31 3.20
N ASN A 158 0.22 5.35 3.52
CA ASN A 158 0.74 5.83 4.79
C ASN A 158 1.20 7.29 4.80
N LEU A 159 0.86 8.08 3.80
CA LEU A 159 1.06 9.53 3.95
C LEU A 159 -0.12 10.13 4.71
N PRO A 160 0.15 10.90 5.78
CA PRO A 160 -0.90 11.60 6.49
C PRO A 160 -1.62 12.55 5.54
N SER A 161 -2.92 12.35 5.38
CA SER A 161 -3.75 13.41 4.82
C SER A 161 -3.63 14.61 5.76
N ALA A 162 -3.21 15.75 5.25
CA ALA A 162 -3.17 16.99 6.02
C ALA A 162 -4.57 17.27 6.58
N GLY A 163 -4.82 16.92 7.84
CA GLY A 163 -6.09 17.18 8.51
C GLY A 163 -6.72 16.08 9.36
N GLY A 164 -6.07 14.94 9.60
CA GLY A 164 -6.63 13.89 10.45
C GLY A 164 -5.58 13.15 11.24
N ASP A 165 -5.92 12.77 12.46
CA ASP A 165 -5.08 12.06 13.43
C ASP A 165 -4.25 10.93 12.82
N ILE A 166 -2.96 11.03 13.02
CA ILE A 166 -1.95 10.16 12.43
C ILE A 166 -1.72 8.97 13.34
N GLY A 167 -2.28 7.83 12.97
CA GLY A 167 -1.73 6.55 13.38
C GLY A 167 -0.65 6.12 12.38
N ALA A 168 0.55 6.65 12.48
CA ALA A 168 1.63 6.26 11.60
C ALA A 168 2.10 4.84 11.95
N ILE A 169 1.91 3.89 11.06
CA ILE A 169 2.64 2.63 11.07
C ILE A 169 3.77 2.77 10.05
N TYR A 170 4.93 3.12 10.54
CA TYR A 170 6.16 3.01 9.77
C TYR A 170 6.54 1.53 9.64
N ALA A 171 6.44 0.98 8.47
CA ALA A 171 7.25 -0.16 8.07
C ALA A 171 8.52 0.41 7.43
N GLY A 172 9.45 0.84 8.24
CA GLY A 172 10.79 1.24 7.86
C GLY A 172 11.76 0.44 8.70
N ASP A 173 12.54 -0.39 8.05
CA ASP A 173 13.72 -1.02 8.62
C ASP A 173 14.65 0.08 9.12
N GLY A 174 14.89 0.11 10.44
CA GLY A 174 15.76 1.10 11.05
C GLY A 174 15.70 1.01 12.56
N ALA A 175 16.52 0.13 13.12
CA ALA A 175 16.87 0.15 14.54
C ALA A 175 17.41 1.53 14.89
N VAL A 176 16.77 2.21 15.82
CA VAL A 176 17.40 3.25 16.62
C VAL A 176 17.05 3.00 18.08
N ASP A 177 18.09 2.58 18.74
CA ASP A 177 18.26 2.48 20.17
C ASP A 177 18.21 3.87 20.84
N GLY A 178 17.63 3.93 22.04
CA GLY A 178 18.10 4.82 23.08
C GLY A 178 17.32 6.09 23.33
N GLY A 179 16.86 6.22 24.55
CA GLY A 179 16.67 7.50 25.17
C GLY A 179 15.53 7.60 26.17
N SER A 180 15.74 7.03 27.34
CA SER A 180 15.02 7.35 28.57
C SER A 180 15.10 8.83 28.92
N GLY A 181 14.08 9.40 29.53
CA GLY A 181 14.28 10.48 30.44
C GLY A 181 13.22 11.55 30.47
N GLY A 182 12.61 11.71 31.60
CA GLY A 182 12.04 12.98 31.96
C GLY A 182 10.65 12.97 32.57
N SER A 183 10.53 12.46 33.76
CA SER A 183 9.52 12.88 34.75
C SER A 183 9.56 14.40 34.95
N GLY A 184 8.41 15.04 34.91
CA GLY A 184 8.24 16.44 35.30
C GLY A 184 6.93 16.59 36.03
N ASP A 185 6.97 16.37 37.33
CA ASP A 185 5.95 16.81 38.30
C ASP A 185 5.93 18.34 38.39
N GLY A 186 4.74 18.90 38.52
CA GLY A 186 4.52 20.27 38.91
C GLY A 186 3.03 20.53 38.91
N GLY A 187 2.31 20.49 39.89
CA GLY A 187 2.37 20.97 41.28
C GLY A 187 1.93 22.41 41.36
N GLY A 188 0.74 22.65 42.03
CA GLY A 188 0.39 23.91 42.60
C GLY A 188 -0.69 24.67 41.85
N GLY A 189 -1.79 25.01 42.43
CA GLY A 189 -2.13 25.67 43.64
C GLY A 189 -3.21 26.63 43.32
N GLY A 190 -4.33 26.59 43.87
CA GLY A 190 -5.16 27.25 44.76
C GLY A 190 -5.20 28.79 44.67
N GLY A 191 -6.38 29.38 44.78
CA GLY A 191 -6.56 30.80 44.97
C GLY A 191 -8.04 31.18 44.90
N ASP A 192 -8.57 31.28 46.06
CA ASP A 192 -9.87 31.88 46.35
C ASP A 192 -9.98 33.32 45.86
N GLY A 193 -11.24 33.74 45.60
CA GLY A 193 -11.57 35.13 45.36
C GLY A 193 -12.94 35.26 44.71
#